data_475bdaeaa0b6b34565898842caedaaef
#
_entry.id   475bdaeaa0b6b34565898842caedaaef
#
_cell.length_a   1.000
_cell.length_b   1.000
_cell.length_c   1.000
_cell.angle_alpha   90.00
_cell.angle_beta   90.00
_cell.angle_gamma   90.00
#
_symmetry.space_group_name_H-M   'P 1'
#
loop_
_entity.id
_entity.type
_entity.pdbx_description
1 polymer ?
#
loop_
_entity_poly.entity_id
_entity_poly.type
_entity_poly.pdbx_seq_one_letter_code
_entity_poly.pdbx_strand_id
1 'polypeptide(L)'
;MKQMDYYMSEMSKTQIRRFLNKGTFTGKLATVKKDGSSHVVPIWFVLDYRNNEDNLGNIYFTTFIGSVKAENIQRDNRISICIDDQTPPFSFVTIHGTAELYPYKQKEVLKWATRIAKRYMGKKHSKAYGERNSGEGAVLVRIKPTKIIAEKDIGAWE
;
A
#
# COMPACT_ATOMS: atom_id res chain seq x y z
N MET A 1 -7.75 -24.74 2.92
CA MET A 1 -8.24 -23.69 1.99
C MET A 1 -7.22 -23.55 0.87
N LYS A 2 -7.64 -23.75 -0.35
CA LYS A 2 -6.75 -23.89 -1.50
C LYS A 2 -5.98 -22.57 -1.74
N GLN A 3 -4.66 -22.65 -1.77
CA GLN A 3 -3.72 -21.56 -2.08
C GLN A 3 -4.00 -20.88 -3.45
N MET A 4 -4.93 -21.42 -4.21
CA MET A 4 -5.25 -21.02 -5.57
C MET A 4 -6.13 -19.75 -5.67
N ASP A 5 -6.85 -19.38 -4.60
CA ASP A 5 -7.75 -18.21 -4.63
C ASP A 5 -7.07 -16.89 -4.20
N TYR A 6 -5.83 -16.99 -3.68
CA TYR A 6 -5.09 -15.82 -3.19
C TYR A 6 -4.32 -15.10 -4.32
N TYR A 7 -3.83 -15.84 -5.28
CA TYR A 7 -3.05 -15.31 -6.41
C TYR A 7 -3.70 -15.68 -7.74
N MET A 8 -4.29 -14.72 -8.40
CA MET A 8 -4.53 -14.77 -9.84
C MET A 8 -3.41 -13.98 -10.50
N SER A 9 -2.31 -14.66 -10.86
CA SER A 9 -1.09 -13.93 -11.13
C SER A 9 -0.21 -14.64 -12.15
N GLU A 10 0.27 -13.89 -13.11
CA GLU A 10 1.41 -14.25 -13.96
C GLU A 10 2.76 -14.02 -13.26
N MET A 11 2.75 -13.42 -12.07
CA MET A 11 3.94 -13.16 -11.25
C MET A 11 3.99 -14.11 -10.06
N SER A 12 5.17 -14.63 -9.76
CA SER A 12 5.44 -15.32 -8.49
C SER A 12 5.39 -14.33 -7.32
N LYS A 13 5.26 -14.85 -6.11
CA LYS A 13 5.35 -14.04 -4.87
C LYS A 13 6.62 -13.18 -4.83
N THR A 14 7.76 -13.75 -5.20
CA THR A 14 9.04 -13.03 -5.25
C THR A 14 9.02 -11.91 -6.29
N GLN A 15 8.44 -12.15 -7.45
CA GLN A 15 8.28 -11.12 -8.50
C GLN A 15 7.35 -9.99 -8.05
N ILE A 16 6.24 -10.33 -7.39
CA ILE A 16 5.31 -9.34 -6.82
C ILE A 16 6.02 -8.47 -5.77
N ARG A 17 6.75 -9.07 -4.83
CA ARG A 17 7.51 -8.33 -3.82
C ARG A 17 8.54 -7.39 -4.45
N ARG A 18 9.24 -7.85 -5.48
CA ARG A 18 10.21 -7.05 -6.23
C ARG A 18 9.53 -5.88 -6.92
N PHE A 19 8.40 -6.12 -7.59
CA PHE A 19 7.61 -5.09 -8.25
C PHE A 19 7.12 -4.02 -7.26
N LEU A 20 6.52 -4.43 -6.15
CA LEU A 20 5.99 -3.51 -5.14
C LEU A 20 7.07 -2.66 -4.46
N ASN A 21 8.30 -3.15 -4.39
CA ASN A 21 9.44 -2.43 -3.82
C ASN A 21 10.26 -1.65 -4.87
N LYS A 22 9.89 -1.74 -6.14
CA LYS A 22 10.62 -1.07 -7.22
C LYS A 22 10.35 0.42 -7.23
N GLY A 23 11.41 1.23 -7.23
CA GLY A 23 11.31 2.67 -7.44
C GLY A 23 10.32 3.36 -6.50
N THR A 24 9.57 4.29 -7.06
CA THR A 24 8.63 5.17 -6.34
C THR A 24 7.20 5.03 -6.86
N PHE A 25 6.79 3.84 -7.28
CA PHE A 25 5.40 3.62 -7.68
C PHE A 25 4.46 3.97 -6.54
N THR A 26 3.45 4.79 -6.83
CA THR A 26 2.40 5.09 -5.88
C THR A 26 1.32 4.01 -5.90
N GLY A 27 0.67 3.78 -4.77
CA GLY A 27 -0.51 2.94 -4.70
C GLY A 27 -1.78 3.78 -4.89
N LYS A 28 -2.64 3.42 -5.83
CA LYS A 28 -3.95 4.03 -6.02
C LYS A 28 -4.91 3.30 -5.10
N LEU A 29 -5.17 3.90 -3.94
CA LEU A 29 -5.98 3.33 -2.86
C LEU A 29 -7.44 3.68 -3.05
N ALA A 30 -8.27 2.66 -3.15
CA ALA A 30 -9.73 2.78 -3.15
C ALA A 30 -10.29 2.43 -1.77
N THR A 31 -11.15 3.31 -1.25
CA THR A 31 -11.92 3.13 0.00
C THR A 31 -13.40 3.38 -0.26
N VAL A 32 -14.25 2.91 0.64
CA VAL A 32 -15.71 2.97 0.49
C VAL A 32 -16.26 4.18 1.25
N LYS A 33 -16.92 5.08 0.54
CA LYS A 33 -17.59 6.25 1.12
C LYS A 33 -18.87 5.83 1.85
N LYS A 34 -19.42 6.75 2.65
CA LYS A 34 -20.64 6.51 3.43
C LYS A 34 -21.84 6.07 2.58
N ASP A 35 -21.95 6.60 1.36
CA ASP A 35 -23.02 6.26 0.42
C ASP A 35 -22.74 5.00 -0.42
N GLY A 36 -21.63 4.30 -0.15
CA GLY A 36 -21.20 3.10 -0.88
C GLY A 36 -20.41 3.38 -2.15
N SER A 37 -20.27 4.63 -2.56
CA SER A 37 -19.44 4.99 -3.71
C SER A 37 -17.95 4.88 -3.37
N SER A 38 -17.10 4.80 -4.39
CA SER A 38 -15.65 4.67 -4.22
C SER A 38 -14.96 6.03 -4.11
N HIS A 39 -13.89 6.05 -3.33
CA HIS A 39 -12.94 7.16 -3.24
C HIS A 39 -11.56 6.63 -3.58
N VAL A 40 -10.85 7.23 -4.52
CA VAL A 40 -9.53 6.79 -4.98
C VAL A 40 -8.53 7.92 -4.87
N VAL A 41 -7.40 7.64 -4.22
CA VAL A 41 -6.28 8.59 -4.09
C VAL A 41 -4.95 7.86 -4.20
N PRO A 42 -3.89 8.51 -4.71
CA PRO A 42 -2.54 7.96 -4.65
C PRO A 42 -2.01 8.04 -3.21
N ILE A 43 -1.26 7.02 -2.81
CA ILE A 43 -0.56 7.00 -1.53
C ILE A 43 0.90 6.58 -1.72
N TRP A 44 1.75 7.02 -0.82
CA TRP A 44 3.07 6.47 -0.60
C TRP A 44 2.96 5.30 0.36
N PHE A 45 3.64 4.21 0.08
CA PHE A 45 3.58 3.01 0.89
C PHE A 45 4.90 2.26 0.95
N VAL A 46 5.00 1.35 1.89
CA VAL A 46 6.05 0.32 1.94
C VAL A 46 5.41 -1.05 2.16
N LEU A 47 6.03 -2.08 1.60
CA LEU A 47 5.71 -3.47 1.86
C LEU A 47 6.64 -3.98 2.96
N ASP A 48 6.08 -4.63 3.98
CA ASP A 48 6.83 -5.33 5.01
C ASP A 48 6.41 -6.80 5.08
N TYR A 49 7.36 -7.69 4.85
CA TYR A 49 7.16 -9.14 4.85
C TYR A 49 8.15 -9.89 5.74
N ARG A 50 8.94 -9.17 6.56
CA ARG A 50 10.01 -9.76 7.38
C ARG A 50 9.57 -10.87 8.33
N ASN A 51 8.31 -10.84 8.77
CA ASN A 51 7.73 -11.84 9.67
C ASN A 51 6.63 -12.68 8.99
N ASN A 52 6.57 -12.68 7.66
CA ASN A 52 5.51 -13.33 6.88
C ASN A 52 6.09 -13.99 5.62
N GLU A 53 6.90 -15.03 5.80
CA GLU A 53 7.51 -15.72 4.66
C GLU A 53 6.49 -16.46 3.79
N ASP A 54 5.41 -16.95 4.41
CA ASP A 54 4.39 -17.76 3.73
C ASP A 54 3.40 -16.95 2.87
N ASN A 55 3.27 -15.64 3.12
CA ASN A 55 2.38 -14.76 2.35
C ASN A 55 3.12 -13.55 1.77
N LEU A 56 2.41 -12.64 1.09
CA LEU A 56 3.00 -11.45 0.49
C LEU A 56 3.64 -10.52 1.52
N GLY A 57 3.09 -10.44 2.70
CA GLY A 57 3.34 -9.39 3.69
C GLY A 57 2.23 -8.36 3.73
N ASN A 58 2.43 -7.30 4.49
CA ASN A 58 1.46 -6.23 4.65
C ASN A 58 1.97 -4.92 4.04
N ILE A 59 1.04 -4.09 3.59
CA ILE A 59 1.32 -2.75 3.10
C ILE A 59 1.06 -1.75 4.22
N TYR A 60 1.97 -0.80 4.37
CA TYR A 60 1.89 0.25 5.39
C TYR A 60 1.96 1.62 4.74
N PHE A 61 1.09 2.51 5.19
CA PHE A 61 1.13 3.93 4.86
C PHE A 61 0.71 4.77 6.05
N THR A 62 1.00 6.05 6.03
CA THR A 62 0.55 7.01 7.05
C THR A 62 -0.46 7.99 6.46
N THR A 63 -1.41 8.40 7.28
CA THR A 63 -2.38 9.43 6.94
C THR A 63 -2.81 10.16 8.19
N PHE A 64 -3.69 11.15 8.05
CA PHE A 64 -4.26 11.87 9.20
C PHE A 64 -5.68 11.37 9.48
N ILE A 65 -6.03 11.29 10.77
CA ILE A 65 -7.30 10.71 11.23
C ILE A 65 -8.54 11.39 10.63
N GLY A 66 -8.46 12.69 10.33
CA GLY A 66 -9.54 13.44 9.68
C GLY A 66 -9.57 13.35 8.16
N SER A 67 -8.67 12.58 7.53
CA SER A 67 -8.69 12.42 6.08
C SER A 67 -9.87 11.56 5.63
N VAL A 68 -10.35 11.79 4.39
CA VAL A 68 -11.47 11.03 3.83
C VAL A 68 -11.18 9.53 3.83
N LYS A 69 -9.97 9.11 3.44
CA LYS A 69 -9.60 7.69 3.44
C LYS A 69 -9.56 7.09 4.85
N ALA A 70 -9.10 7.84 5.86
CA ALA A 70 -9.11 7.36 7.24
C ALA A 70 -10.53 7.19 7.78
N GLU A 71 -11.41 8.15 7.55
CA GLU A 71 -12.82 8.07 7.93
C GLU A 71 -13.54 6.92 7.22
N ASN A 72 -13.28 6.74 5.93
CA ASN A 72 -13.83 5.63 5.16
C ASN A 72 -13.38 4.27 5.73
N ILE A 73 -12.10 4.09 6.01
CA ILE A 73 -11.54 2.84 6.56
C ILE A 73 -12.11 2.54 7.95
N GLN A 74 -12.31 3.54 8.80
CA GLN A 74 -12.91 3.35 10.12
C GLN A 74 -14.35 2.83 10.02
N ARG A 75 -15.09 3.26 9.03
CA ARG A 75 -16.49 2.87 8.83
C ARG A 75 -16.62 1.54 8.06
N ASP A 76 -15.80 1.35 7.04
CA ASP A 76 -15.75 0.15 6.20
C ASP A 76 -14.28 -0.13 5.84
N ASN A 77 -13.75 -1.19 6.42
CA ASN A 77 -12.32 -1.51 6.31
C ASN A 77 -11.92 -2.18 4.99
N ARG A 78 -12.85 -2.44 4.09
CA ARG A 78 -12.54 -3.03 2.78
C ARG A 78 -11.83 -2.02 1.90
N ILE A 79 -10.74 -2.45 1.29
CA ILE A 79 -9.97 -1.61 0.39
C ILE A 79 -9.54 -2.39 -0.86
N SER A 80 -9.20 -1.63 -1.89
CA SER A 80 -8.39 -2.11 -3.01
C SER A 80 -7.27 -1.12 -3.26
N ILE A 81 -6.11 -1.63 -3.65
CA ILE A 81 -4.98 -0.79 -4.02
C ILE A 81 -4.35 -1.32 -5.31
N CYS A 82 -4.14 -0.44 -6.27
CA CYS A 82 -3.48 -0.76 -7.53
C CYS A 82 -2.15 -0.04 -7.61
N ILE A 83 -1.11 -0.80 -7.88
CA ILE A 83 0.25 -0.30 -8.13
C ILE A 83 0.61 -0.66 -9.56
N ASP A 84 0.91 0.33 -10.39
CA ASP A 84 1.17 0.13 -11.80
C ASP A 84 2.48 0.75 -12.26
N ASP A 85 3.14 0.08 -13.20
CA ASP A 85 4.26 0.61 -13.95
C ASP A 85 3.72 1.26 -15.23
N GLN A 86 3.86 2.58 -15.34
CA GLN A 86 3.39 3.35 -16.50
C GLN A 86 4.36 3.33 -17.69
N THR A 87 5.44 2.54 -17.57
CA THR A 87 6.40 2.34 -18.65
C THR A 87 6.03 1.11 -19.47
N PRO A 88 5.93 1.21 -20.81
CA PRO A 88 5.72 0.02 -21.64
C PRO A 88 6.78 -1.05 -21.39
N PRO A 89 6.41 -2.35 -21.38
CA PRO A 89 5.12 -2.94 -21.77
C PRO A 89 4.04 -2.99 -20.69
N PHE A 90 4.13 -2.24 -19.64
CA PHE A 90 3.17 -2.09 -18.54
C PHE A 90 3.00 -3.36 -17.71
N SER A 91 2.95 -3.16 -16.41
CA SER A 91 2.68 -4.22 -15.42
C SER A 91 1.90 -3.61 -14.27
N PHE A 92 1.10 -4.40 -13.58
CA PHE A 92 0.42 -3.93 -12.38
C PHE A 92 0.22 -5.03 -11.36
N VAL A 93 0.02 -4.59 -10.12
CA VAL A 93 -0.44 -5.43 -9.00
C VAL A 93 -1.65 -4.76 -8.37
N THR A 94 -2.77 -5.45 -8.33
CA THR A 94 -3.96 -5.04 -7.58
C THR A 94 -4.12 -5.93 -6.37
N ILE A 95 -4.30 -5.32 -5.22
CA ILE A 95 -4.50 -6.01 -3.95
C ILE A 95 -5.86 -5.62 -3.41
N HIS A 96 -6.71 -6.62 -3.17
CA HIS A 96 -7.91 -6.48 -2.36
C HIS A 96 -7.58 -6.92 -0.95
N GLY A 97 -8.12 -6.25 0.04
CA GLY A 97 -7.84 -6.57 1.42
C GLY A 97 -8.62 -5.75 2.41
N THR A 98 -8.16 -5.77 3.64
CA THR A 98 -8.70 -4.98 4.73
C THR A 98 -7.62 -4.06 5.29
N ALA A 99 -8.02 -2.87 5.71
CA ALA A 99 -7.13 -1.88 6.31
C ALA A 99 -7.48 -1.66 7.77
N GLU A 100 -6.46 -1.51 8.60
CA GLU A 100 -6.60 -1.21 10.01
C GLU A 100 -5.80 0.06 10.33
N LEU A 101 -6.45 0.98 11.07
CA LEU A 101 -5.78 2.13 11.65
C LEU A 101 -5.21 1.75 13.02
N TYR A 102 -3.93 2.00 13.19
CA TYR A 102 -3.27 1.78 14.48
C TYR A 102 -3.11 3.10 15.21
N PRO A 103 -3.70 3.24 16.40
CA PRO A 103 -3.47 4.37 17.29
C PRO A 103 -2.10 4.21 17.97
N TYR A 104 -1.04 4.13 17.16
CA TYR A 104 0.29 4.01 17.70
C TYR A 104 0.73 5.30 18.40
N LYS A 105 1.64 5.12 19.35
CA LYS A 105 2.42 6.25 19.88
C LYS A 105 3.07 6.97 18.70
N GLN A 106 3.10 8.27 18.75
CA GLN A 106 3.66 9.14 17.70
C GLN A 106 5.06 8.69 17.22
N LYS A 107 5.86 8.14 18.13
CA LYS A 107 7.18 7.59 17.83
C LYS A 107 7.15 6.47 16.78
N GLU A 108 6.15 5.59 16.83
CA GLU A 108 6.00 4.51 15.84
C GLU A 108 5.52 5.06 14.50
N VAL A 109 4.59 6.01 14.51
CA VAL A 109 4.14 6.67 13.27
C VAL A 109 5.32 7.39 12.61
N LEU A 110 6.15 8.10 13.37
CA LEU A 110 7.37 8.77 12.88
C LEU A 110 8.34 7.78 12.21
N LYS A 111 8.57 6.63 12.84
CA LYS A 111 9.44 5.59 12.29
C LYS A 111 8.98 5.11 10.90
N TRP A 112 7.68 4.80 10.77
CA TRP A 112 7.11 4.37 9.50
C TRP A 112 7.06 5.50 8.46
N ALA A 113 6.66 6.70 8.85
CA ALA A 113 6.65 7.87 7.98
C ALA A 113 8.04 8.18 7.42
N THR A 114 9.08 8.07 8.26
CA THR A 114 10.47 8.26 7.84
C THR A 114 10.93 7.18 6.86
N ARG A 115 10.57 5.93 7.10
CA ARG A 115 10.87 4.81 6.18
C ARG A 115 10.19 5.01 4.82
N ILE A 116 8.93 5.41 4.82
CA ILE A 116 8.18 5.72 3.59
C ILE A 116 8.80 6.90 2.86
N ALA A 117 9.11 7.97 3.58
CA ALA A 117 9.74 9.17 3.02
C ALA A 117 11.11 8.86 2.40
N LYS A 118 11.89 7.97 3.00
CA LYS A 118 13.18 7.54 2.44
C LYS A 118 13.01 6.92 1.05
N ARG A 119 11.96 6.12 0.84
CA ARG A 119 11.65 5.53 -0.46
C ARG A 119 11.30 6.58 -1.51
N TYR A 120 10.39 7.49 -1.19
CA TYR A 120 9.80 8.42 -2.16
C TYR A 120 10.59 9.71 -2.34
N MET A 121 11.26 10.20 -1.31
CA MET A 121 11.98 11.47 -1.32
C MET A 121 13.51 11.32 -1.17
N GLY A 122 14.00 10.10 -0.97
CA GLY A 122 15.40 9.82 -0.76
C GLY A 122 15.89 10.06 0.67
N LYS A 123 17.08 9.53 0.98
CA LYS A 123 17.67 9.57 2.32
C LYS A 123 17.84 10.99 2.84
N LYS A 124 18.26 11.94 1.98
CA LYS A 124 18.51 13.35 2.34
C LYS A 124 17.27 14.02 2.94
N HIS A 125 16.09 13.70 2.42
CA HIS A 125 14.83 14.35 2.79
C HIS A 125 13.96 13.50 3.74
N SER A 126 14.37 12.28 4.05
CA SER A 126 13.55 11.32 4.80
C SER A 126 13.16 11.81 6.18
N LYS A 127 14.06 12.50 6.90
CA LYS A 127 13.77 13.05 8.22
C LYS A 127 12.70 14.13 8.16
N ALA A 128 12.86 15.13 7.28
CA ALA A 128 11.92 16.25 7.18
C ALA A 128 10.52 15.79 6.78
N TYR A 129 10.42 14.93 5.79
CA TYR A 129 9.12 14.37 5.36
C TYR A 129 8.53 13.37 6.37
N GLY A 130 9.38 12.62 7.08
CA GLY A 130 8.95 11.76 8.16
C GLY A 130 8.30 12.55 9.29
N GLU A 131 8.93 13.62 9.74
CA GLU A 131 8.39 14.54 10.75
C GLU A 131 7.10 15.21 10.29
N ARG A 132 7.06 15.72 9.06
CA ARG A 132 5.86 16.30 8.46
C ARG A 132 4.68 15.35 8.46
N ASN A 133 4.90 14.08 8.10
CA ASN A 133 3.84 13.09 7.89
C ASN A 133 3.52 12.29 9.16
N SER A 134 4.12 12.63 10.29
CA SER A 134 3.87 12.00 11.59
C SER A 134 3.44 12.99 12.67
N GLY A 135 3.01 14.20 12.27
CA GLY A 135 2.52 15.22 13.18
C GLY A 135 1.24 14.82 13.92
N GLU A 136 0.68 15.75 14.67
CA GLU A 136 -0.55 15.54 15.43
C GLU A 136 -1.68 15.00 14.55
N GLY A 137 -2.36 13.96 15.00
CA GLY A 137 -3.42 13.30 14.25
C GLY A 137 -2.97 12.31 13.17
N ALA A 138 -1.67 12.17 12.98
CA ALA A 138 -1.16 11.15 12.05
C ALA A 138 -1.36 9.75 12.61
N VAL A 139 -1.75 8.83 11.74
CA VAL A 139 -1.98 7.42 12.06
C VAL A 139 -1.27 6.52 11.06
N LEU A 140 -0.89 5.35 11.54
CA LEU A 140 -0.38 4.28 10.69
C LEU A 140 -1.54 3.41 10.22
N VAL A 141 -1.56 3.08 8.94
CA VAL A 141 -2.52 2.15 8.35
C VAL A 141 -1.79 0.91 7.86
N ARG A 142 -2.30 -0.25 8.23
CA ARG A 142 -1.84 -1.56 7.74
C ARG A 142 -2.90 -2.15 6.82
N ILE A 143 -2.50 -2.52 5.62
CA ILE A 143 -3.32 -3.29 4.68
C ILE A 143 -2.91 -4.75 4.76
N LYS A 144 -3.88 -5.61 5.03
CA LYS A 144 -3.74 -7.08 4.96
C LYS A 144 -4.33 -7.56 3.64
N PRO A 145 -3.49 -8.08 2.72
CA PRO A 145 -3.98 -8.62 1.47
C PRO A 145 -4.88 -9.85 1.69
N THR A 146 -5.98 -9.93 0.95
CA THR A 146 -6.87 -11.10 0.91
C THR A 146 -6.93 -11.72 -0.49
N LYS A 147 -6.71 -10.92 -1.53
CA LYS A 147 -6.64 -11.36 -2.92
C LYS A 147 -5.66 -10.49 -3.69
N ILE A 148 -4.84 -11.11 -4.51
CA ILE A 148 -3.83 -10.41 -5.32
C ILE A 148 -4.01 -10.80 -6.77
N ILE A 149 -4.06 -9.80 -7.65
CA ILE A 149 -4.06 -9.93 -9.11
C ILE A 149 -2.80 -9.22 -9.59
N ALA A 150 -1.94 -9.94 -10.29
CA ALA A 150 -0.70 -9.36 -10.80
C ALA A 150 -0.47 -9.80 -12.24
N GLU A 151 -0.28 -8.83 -13.12
CA GLU A 151 0.00 -9.05 -14.53
C GLU A 151 1.25 -8.29 -14.93
N LYS A 152 2.09 -8.92 -15.73
CA LYS A 152 3.33 -8.33 -16.24
C LYS A 152 3.31 -8.27 -17.76
N ASP A 153 4.05 -7.31 -18.28
CA ASP A 153 4.32 -7.18 -19.72
C ASP A 153 3.03 -7.20 -20.57
N ILE A 154 1.98 -6.51 -20.09
CA ILE A 154 0.63 -6.53 -20.68
C ILE A 154 0.64 -6.08 -22.14
N GLY A 155 1.46 -5.07 -22.45
CA GLY A 155 1.60 -4.52 -23.79
C GLY A 155 2.74 -5.17 -24.60
N ALA A 156 3.28 -6.30 -24.15
CA ALA A 156 4.30 -7.00 -24.90
C ALA A 156 3.70 -7.54 -26.20
N TRP A 157 4.38 -7.29 -27.29
CA TRP A 157 4.01 -7.75 -28.62
C TRP A 157 4.89 -8.94 -28.96
N GLU A 158 4.27 -10.11 -29.23
CA GLU A 158 4.98 -11.29 -29.73
C GLU A 158 5.33 -11.15 -31.21
#